data_0ce86150e0ebd3f6fb8d959e0c1c56d6
#
_entry.id   0ce86150e0ebd3f6fb8d959e0c1c56d6
#
_cell.length_a   1.000
_cell.length_b   1.000
_cell.length_c   1.000
_cell.angle_alpha   90.00
_cell.angle_beta   90.00
_cell.angle_gamma   90.00
#
_symmetry.space_group_name_H-M   'P 1'
#
loop_
_entity.id
_entity.type
_entity.pdbx_description
1 polymer ?
#
loop_
_entity_poly.entity_id
_entity_poly.type
_entity_poly.pdbx_seq_one_letter_code
_entity_poly.pdbx_strand_id
1 'polypeptide(L)'
;ENVLTVGWNVENCTDGEMYFTIGAHPAFNVEPGSCLVAEEGGLESLDFIRIGESGTALPEVYKLKLPGGRLRMPEDMFAEGVYIFDNGQLNSVGREGPDGKPRITVKCPGFPYVGVWSKPGAGFVCLEPWYGRTDDTGYTGDLSEKTGVQKLEKGKCFEASYDIVIG
;
A
#
# COMPACT_ATOMS: atom_id res chain seq x y z
N GLU A 1 -7.23 4.28 22.27
CA GLU A 1 -6.73 3.50 21.12
C GLU A 1 -5.21 3.38 21.24
N ASN A 2 -4.67 2.21 20.93
CA ASN A 2 -3.24 2.00 20.84
C ASN A 2 -2.82 2.37 19.42
N VAL A 3 -2.07 3.45 19.26
CA VAL A 3 -1.62 3.96 17.97
C VAL A 3 -0.11 4.02 17.96
N LEU A 4 0.49 3.47 16.90
CA LEU A 4 1.89 3.65 16.57
C LEU A 4 1.98 4.52 15.31
N THR A 5 2.54 5.72 15.47
CA THR A 5 2.82 6.60 14.32
C THR A 5 4.23 6.34 13.79
N VAL A 6 4.33 6.11 12.48
CA VAL A 6 5.60 6.01 11.75
C VAL A 6 5.75 7.26 10.89
N GLY A 7 6.78 8.04 11.16
CA GLY A 7 7.09 9.27 10.44
C GLY A 7 8.37 9.14 9.62
N TRP A 8 8.39 9.74 8.44
CA TRP A 8 9.55 9.89 7.59
C TRP A 8 9.94 11.35 7.43
N ASN A 9 11.22 11.61 7.48
CA ASN A 9 11.81 12.87 7.10
C ASN A 9 12.98 12.57 6.16
N VAL A 10 12.90 13.04 4.91
CA VAL A 10 13.93 12.88 3.89
C VAL A 10 14.44 14.26 3.52
N GLU A 11 15.71 14.54 3.79
CA GLU A 11 16.37 15.82 3.47
C GLU A 11 17.29 15.64 2.27
N ASN A 12 17.19 16.57 1.31
CA ASN A 12 18.12 16.62 0.19
C ASN A 12 19.39 17.41 0.60
N CYS A 13 20.43 16.69 0.96
CA CYS A 13 21.75 17.22 1.31
C CYS A 13 22.70 17.32 0.09
N THR A 14 22.21 17.11 -1.14
CA THR A 14 23.03 17.20 -2.35
C THR A 14 23.08 18.66 -2.89
N ASP A 15 23.94 18.89 -3.88
CA ASP A 15 24.05 20.20 -4.53
C ASP A 15 23.01 20.43 -5.65
N GLY A 16 22.20 19.44 -5.98
CA GLY A 16 21.19 19.47 -7.05
C GLY A 16 19.84 18.93 -6.61
N GLU A 17 19.01 18.55 -7.57
CA GLU A 17 17.75 17.86 -7.36
C GLU A 17 18.02 16.41 -6.93
N MET A 18 17.19 15.90 -6.03
CA MET A 18 17.23 14.52 -5.59
C MET A 18 15.91 13.83 -5.93
N TYR A 19 16.00 12.62 -6.44
CA TYR A 19 14.86 11.78 -6.79
C TYR A 19 14.87 10.52 -5.94
N PHE A 20 13.71 10.10 -5.41
CA PHE A 20 13.60 8.93 -4.56
C PHE A 20 12.18 8.36 -4.55
N THR A 21 12.05 7.15 -4.06
CA THR A 21 10.77 6.55 -3.61
C THR A 21 10.95 6.05 -2.19
N ILE A 22 9.87 6.03 -1.42
CA ILE A 22 9.86 5.52 -0.07
C ILE A 22 8.54 4.79 0.18
N GLY A 23 8.60 3.68 0.92
CA GLY A 23 7.41 2.90 1.26
C GLY A 23 7.64 2.08 2.51
N ALA A 24 6.55 1.75 3.20
CA ALA A 24 6.55 0.83 4.32
C ALA A 24 6.08 -0.56 3.88
N HIS A 25 6.51 -1.58 4.63
CA HIS A 25 6.12 -2.96 4.38
C HIS A 25 5.77 -3.70 5.70
N PRO A 26 4.88 -3.13 6.53
CA PRO A 26 4.48 -3.77 7.78
C PRO A 26 3.63 -5.00 7.50
N ALA A 27 3.90 -6.08 8.25
CA ALA A 27 3.19 -7.34 8.18
C ALA A 27 2.46 -7.62 9.49
N PHE A 28 1.24 -8.13 9.39
CA PHE A 28 0.38 -8.40 10.54
C PHE A 28 -0.16 -9.83 10.50
N ASN A 29 -0.19 -10.49 11.63
CA ASN A 29 -0.75 -11.84 11.73
C ASN A 29 -2.18 -11.89 11.22
N VAL A 30 -2.56 -12.96 10.53
CA VAL A 30 -3.90 -13.21 10.00
C VAL A 30 -4.43 -14.52 10.54
N GLU A 31 -5.65 -14.49 11.02
CA GLU A 31 -6.43 -15.67 11.42
C GLU A 31 -7.28 -16.14 10.23
N PRO A 32 -7.48 -17.45 10.02
CA PRO A 32 -8.41 -17.95 9.01
C PRO A 32 -9.80 -17.30 9.15
N GLY A 33 -10.35 -16.81 8.03
CA GLY A 33 -11.65 -16.14 8.03
C GLY A 33 -11.63 -14.65 8.34
N SER A 34 -10.44 -14.04 8.50
CA SER A 34 -10.29 -12.59 8.60
C SER A 34 -10.78 -11.86 7.36
N CYS A 35 -11.18 -10.60 7.56
CA CYS A 35 -11.59 -9.71 6.48
C CYS A 35 -10.56 -8.59 6.27
N LEU A 36 -10.26 -8.29 5.00
CA LEU A 36 -9.67 -7.03 4.59
C LEU A 36 -10.75 -5.94 4.68
N VAL A 37 -10.42 -4.81 5.25
CA VAL A 37 -11.32 -3.65 5.35
C VAL A 37 -10.64 -2.48 4.68
N ALA A 38 -11.28 -1.94 3.66
CA ALA A 38 -10.85 -0.73 2.99
C ALA A 38 -11.79 0.40 3.41
N GLU A 39 -11.19 1.39 4.06
CA GLU A 39 -11.87 2.59 4.53
C GLU A 39 -13.21 2.45 5.22
N GLU A 40 -13.58 3.52 5.74
CA GLU A 40 -14.81 3.84 6.44
C GLU A 40 -16.04 3.68 5.56
N GLY A 41 -16.46 2.48 5.30
CA GLY A 41 -17.77 2.16 4.76
C GLY A 41 -18.19 2.87 3.46
N GLY A 42 -18.78 2.15 2.54
CA GLY A 42 -19.34 2.70 1.31
C GLY A 42 -18.53 2.45 0.04
N LEU A 43 -17.30 1.95 0.14
CA LEU A 43 -16.57 1.47 -1.03
C LEU A 43 -17.16 0.14 -1.49
N GLU A 44 -17.58 0.08 -2.75
CA GLU A 44 -18.10 -1.13 -3.37
C GLU A 44 -17.03 -1.86 -4.19
N SER A 45 -15.99 -1.14 -4.61
CA SER A 45 -14.86 -1.70 -5.33
C SER A 45 -13.67 -0.76 -5.35
N LEU A 46 -12.48 -1.32 -5.57
CA LEU A 46 -11.23 -0.61 -5.80
C LEU A 46 -10.58 -1.09 -7.09
N ASP A 47 -9.97 -0.19 -7.80
CA ASP A 47 -9.13 -0.53 -8.94
C ASP A 47 -7.72 -0.86 -8.46
N PHE A 48 -7.08 -1.87 -9.05
CA PHE A 48 -5.72 -2.26 -8.69
C PHE A 48 -4.93 -2.72 -9.89
N ILE A 49 -3.61 -2.63 -9.78
CA ILE A 49 -2.65 -3.19 -10.73
C ILE A 49 -1.84 -4.30 -10.08
N ARG A 50 -1.17 -5.08 -10.91
CA ARG A 50 -0.32 -6.20 -10.49
C ARG A 50 1.13 -6.00 -10.87
N ILE A 51 2.00 -6.77 -10.23
CA ILE A 51 3.41 -6.91 -10.61
C ILE A 51 3.55 -8.20 -11.43
N GLY A 52 4.19 -8.10 -12.59
CA GLY A 52 4.50 -9.25 -13.43
C GLY A 52 5.72 -10.03 -12.93
N GLU A 53 6.05 -11.14 -13.62
CA GLU A 53 7.19 -12.00 -13.28
C GLU A 53 8.54 -11.27 -13.30
N SER A 54 8.67 -10.21 -14.11
CA SER A 54 9.85 -9.35 -14.14
C SER A 54 10.02 -8.43 -12.94
N GLY A 55 9.05 -8.39 -12.02
CA GLY A 55 9.04 -7.48 -10.87
C GLY A 55 8.57 -6.05 -11.21
N THR A 56 8.01 -5.83 -12.41
CA THR A 56 7.52 -4.55 -12.88
C THR A 56 6.00 -4.48 -12.89
N ALA A 57 5.45 -3.26 -12.76
CA ALA A 57 4.02 -3.02 -12.77
C ALA A 57 3.43 -3.29 -14.16
N LEU A 58 2.38 -4.08 -14.20
CA LEU A 58 1.64 -4.38 -15.42
C LEU A 58 0.70 -3.21 -15.77
N PRO A 59 0.43 -2.96 -17.05
CA PRO A 59 -0.45 -1.87 -17.48
C PRO A 59 -1.94 -2.17 -17.26
N GLU A 60 -2.30 -3.43 -17.04
CA GLU A 60 -3.69 -3.83 -16.85
C GLU A 60 -4.22 -3.38 -15.50
N VAL A 61 -5.43 -2.81 -15.53
CA VAL A 61 -6.17 -2.41 -14.33
C VAL A 61 -7.29 -3.42 -14.08
N TYR A 62 -7.32 -3.95 -12.88
CA TYR A 62 -8.32 -4.89 -12.40
C TYR A 62 -9.25 -4.23 -11.39
N LYS A 63 -10.36 -4.88 -11.08
CA LYS A 63 -11.32 -4.40 -10.10
C LYS A 63 -11.51 -5.42 -8.98
N LEU A 64 -11.23 -5.00 -7.74
CA LEU A 64 -11.53 -5.75 -6.53
C LEU A 64 -12.90 -5.32 -6.00
N LYS A 65 -13.82 -6.25 -5.87
CA LYS A 65 -15.13 -5.99 -5.25
C LYS A 65 -15.00 -6.05 -3.72
N LEU A 66 -15.52 -5.04 -3.06
CA LEU A 66 -15.49 -4.87 -1.59
C LEU A 66 -16.86 -4.39 -1.09
N PRO A 67 -17.90 -5.23 -1.12
CA PRO A 67 -19.23 -4.83 -0.67
C PRO A 67 -19.18 -4.22 0.72
N GLY A 68 -19.62 -2.95 0.85
CA GLY A 68 -19.55 -2.21 2.11
C GLY A 68 -18.13 -2.00 2.64
N GLY A 69 -17.12 -1.96 1.75
CA GLY A 69 -15.70 -1.78 2.12
C GLY A 69 -15.03 -3.02 2.73
N ARG A 70 -15.65 -4.19 2.63
CA ARG A 70 -15.16 -5.43 3.26
C ARG A 70 -14.99 -6.57 2.28
N LEU A 71 -13.91 -7.32 2.45
CA LEU A 71 -13.67 -8.57 1.72
C LEU A 71 -13.16 -9.65 2.68
N ARG A 72 -13.92 -10.73 2.84
CA ARG A 72 -13.37 -11.92 3.49
C ARG A 72 -12.22 -12.44 2.63
N MET A 73 -11.01 -12.49 3.19
CA MET A 73 -9.82 -12.93 2.46
C MET A 73 -9.91 -14.41 2.12
N PRO A 74 -10.03 -14.80 0.84
CA PRO A 74 -9.92 -16.20 0.44
C PRO A 74 -8.48 -16.68 0.59
N GLU A 75 -8.27 -17.98 0.78
CA GLU A 75 -6.94 -18.56 0.98
C GLU A 75 -6.00 -18.34 -0.20
N ASP A 76 -6.53 -18.24 -1.40
CA ASP A 76 -5.82 -18.02 -2.64
C ASP A 76 -5.75 -16.54 -3.06
N MET A 77 -6.21 -15.62 -2.23
CA MET A 77 -6.25 -14.18 -2.56
C MET A 77 -4.97 -13.66 -3.19
N PHE A 78 -3.83 -14.11 -2.70
CA PHE A 78 -2.51 -13.65 -3.12
C PHE A 78 -1.79 -14.61 -4.07
N ALA A 79 -2.47 -15.59 -4.65
CA ALA A 79 -1.88 -16.54 -5.59
C ALA A 79 -1.26 -15.85 -6.82
N GLU A 80 -1.85 -14.73 -7.24
CA GLU A 80 -1.36 -13.90 -8.34
C GLU A 80 -0.54 -12.68 -7.88
N GLY A 81 -0.08 -12.66 -6.62
CA GLY A 81 0.81 -11.63 -6.08
C GLY A 81 0.07 -10.46 -5.41
N VAL A 82 0.73 -9.31 -5.42
CA VAL A 82 0.31 -8.10 -4.72
C VAL A 82 -0.88 -7.40 -5.41
N TYR A 83 -1.73 -6.78 -4.60
CA TYR A 83 -2.71 -5.78 -5.04
C TYR A 83 -2.11 -4.40 -4.79
N ILE A 84 -1.93 -3.61 -5.84
CA ILE A 84 -1.46 -2.23 -5.74
C ILE A 84 -2.63 -1.31 -6.06
N PHE A 85 -3.13 -0.62 -5.07
CA PHE A 85 -4.12 0.44 -5.19
C PHE A 85 -3.40 1.75 -5.39
N ASP A 86 -3.54 2.34 -6.57
CA ASP A 86 -2.89 3.61 -6.95
C ASP A 86 -3.87 4.79 -6.90
N ASN A 87 -3.40 5.98 -7.31
CA ASN A 87 -4.19 7.19 -7.40
C ASN A 87 -4.82 7.66 -6.08
N GLY A 88 -4.26 7.29 -4.94
CA GLY A 88 -4.74 7.74 -3.63
C GLY A 88 -6.17 7.28 -3.31
N GLN A 89 -6.57 6.11 -3.81
CA GLN A 89 -7.91 5.55 -3.59
C GLN A 89 -8.21 5.24 -2.12
N LEU A 90 -7.17 5.04 -1.30
CA LEU A 90 -7.30 4.62 0.10
C LEU A 90 -6.60 5.59 1.05
N ASN A 91 -7.31 6.05 2.09
CA ASN A 91 -6.72 6.74 3.24
C ASN A 91 -6.51 5.79 4.43
N SER A 92 -7.14 4.63 4.40
CA SER A 92 -6.92 3.57 5.38
C SER A 92 -7.19 2.19 4.81
N VAL A 93 -6.49 1.20 5.33
CA VAL A 93 -6.72 -0.22 5.06
C VAL A 93 -6.47 -1.00 6.34
N GLY A 94 -7.33 -1.97 6.64
CA GLY A 94 -7.24 -2.71 7.88
C GLY A 94 -7.61 -4.18 7.75
N ARG A 95 -7.52 -4.87 8.85
CA ARG A 95 -7.93 -6.25 9.02
C ARG A 95 -8.85 -6.41 10.23
N GLU A 96 -9.97 -7.07 10.00
CA GLU A 96 -10.85 -7.59 11.05
C GLU A 96 -10.59 -9.07 11.27
N GLY A 97 -10.76 -9.53 12.50
CA GLY A 97 -10.75 -10.93 12.83
C GLY A 97 -12.02 -11.65 12.34
N PRO A 98 -12.08 -13.00 12.46
CA PRO A 98 -13.26 -13.78 12.07
C PRO A 98 -14.50 -13.45 12.93
N ASP A 99 -14.31 -12.80 14.07
CA ASP A 99 -15.36 -12.28 14.96
C ASP A 99 -15.87 -10.89 14.56
N GLY A 100 -15.38 -10.33 13.44
CA GLY A 100 -15.75 -9.00 12.93
C GLY A 100 -15.17 -7.83 13.72
N LYS A 101 -14.24 -8.07 14.64
CA LYS A 101 -13.60 -6.99 15.40
C LYS A 101 -12.35 -6.50 14.68
N PRO A 102 -12.11 -5.18 14.65
CA PRO A 102 -10.85 -4.63 14.18
C PRO A 102 -9.66 -5.25 14.92
N ARG A 103 -8.60 -5.57 14.21
CA ARG A 103 -7.31 -6.00 14.78
C ARG A 103 -6.23 -4.97 14.50
N ILE A 104 -6.17 -4.54 13.25
CA ILE A 104 -5.19 -3.55 12.78
C ILE A 104 -5.87 -2.67 11.75
N THR A 105 -5.56 -1.38 11.80
CA THR A 105 -5.87 -0.42 10.72
C THR A 105 -4.63 0.43 10.47
N VAL A 106 -4.16 0.45 9.24
CA VAL A 106 -3.14 1.37 8.75
C VAL A 106 -3.85 2.58 8.17
N LYS A 107 -3.69 3.74 8.82
CA LYS A 107 -4.22 5.03 8.35
C LYS A 107 -3.10 5.77 7.63
N CYS A 108 -3.29 6.04 6.35
CA CYS A 108 -2.27 6.62 5.47
C CYS A 108 -2.88 7.70 4.55
N PRO A 109 -3.49 8.76 5.11
CA PRO A 109 -4.13 9.79 4.31
C PRO A 109 -3.13 10.48 3.40
N GLY A 110 -3.50 10.66 2.13
CA GLY A 110 -2.67 11.32 1.13
C GLY A 110 -1.55 10.45 0.51
N PHE A 111 -1.43 9.19 0.90
CA PHE A 111 -0.51 8.28 0.22
C PHE A 111 -1.02 7.92 -1.17
N PRO A 112 -0.18 8.07 -2.22
CA PRO A 112 -0.61 7.79 -3.58
C PRO A 112 -0.81 6.30 -3.87
N TYR A 113 -0.15 5.43 -3.11
CA TYR A 113 -0.19 3.98 -3.30
C TYR A 113 -0.39 3.25 -1.98
N VAL A 114 -1.18 2.17 -2.04
CA VAL A 114 -1.29 1.19 -0.96
C VAL A 114 -1.12 -0.20 -1.56
N GLY A 115 -0.13 -0.94 -1.08
CA GLY A 115 0.06 -2.36 -1.40
C GLY A 115 -0.64 -3.25 -0.37
N VAL A 116 -1.29 -4.32 -0.85
CA VAL A 116 -1.79 -5.40 0.01
C VAL A 116 -1.26 -6.72 -0.51
N TRP A 117 -0.52 -7.42 0.33
CA TRP A 117 0.16 -8.65 -0.08
C TRP A 117 0.32 -9.65 1.06
N SER A 118 0.40 -10.90 0.68
CA SER A 118 0.90 -11.99 1.51
C SER A 118 1.58 -13.06 0.66
N LYS A 119 2.43 -13.84 1.29
CA LYS A 119 2.91 -15.08 0.68
C LYS A 119 1.78 -16.12 0.78
N PRO A 120 1.41 -16.82 -0.30
CA PRO A 120 0.42 -17.88 -0.27
C PRO A 120 0.67 -18.90 0.85
N GLY A 121 -0.34 -19.18 1.66
CA GLY A 121 -0.26 -20.09 2.79
C GLY A 121 0.42 -19.54 4.05
N ALA A 122 0.86 -18.28 4.05
CA ALA A 122 1.43 -17.63 5.23
C ALA A 122 0.34 -17.05 6.13
N GLY A 123 0.60 -17.06 7.43
CA GLY A 123 -0.31 -16.54 8.47
C GLY A 123 -0.19 -15.03 8.70
N PHE A 124 0.08 -14.25 7.67
CA PHE A 124 0.19 -12.80 7.76
C PHE A 124 -0.40 -12.09 6.54
N VAL A 125 -0.63 -10.79 6.65
CA VAL A 125 -0.89 -9.86 5.53
C VAL A 125 -0.07 -8.61 5.69
N CYS A 126 0.48 -8.10 4.60
CA CYS A 126 1.14 -6.81 4.54
C CYS A 126 0.15 -5.74 4.11
N LEU A 127 0.15 -4.59 4.79
CA LEU A 127 -0.65 -3.41 4.50
C LEU A 127 0.32 -2.24 4.32
N GLU A 128 0.59 -1.85 3.10
CA GLU A 128 1.82 -1.18 2.71
C GLU A 128 1.56 0.21 2.11
N PRO A 129 1.63 1.30 2.90
CA PRO A 129 1.54 2.66 2.36
C PRO A 129 2.85 3.06 1.67
N TRP A 130 2.75 3.62 0.42
CA TRP A 130 3.93 3.99 -0.37
C TRP A 130 3.82 5.38 -1.00
N TYR A 131 4.98 6.04 -1.11
CA TYR A 131 5.29 7.16 -2.00
C TYR A 131 6.23 6.68 -3.10
N GLY A 132 5.66 6.03 -4.10
CA GLY A 132 6.33 5.39 -5.23
C GLY A 132 6.11 3.88 -5.27
N ARG A 133 6.37 3.29 -6.40
CA ARG A 133 6.22 1.86 -6.67
C ARG A 133 7.30 1.35 -7.61
N THR A 134 7.29 0.07 -7.95
CA THR A 134 8.16 -0.51 -8.97
C THR A 134 7.96 0.13 -10.34
N ASP A 135 8.91 -0.01 -11.25
CA ASP A 135 8.85 0.51 -12.61
C ASP A 135 7.69 -0.10 -13.40
N ASP A 136 7.17 0.65 -14.36
CA ASP A 136 6.23 0.12 -15.33
C ASP A 136 6.93 -0.88 -16.25
N THR A 137 6.20 -1.90 -16.69
CA THR A 137 6.74 -2.89 -17.65
C THR A 137 7.23 -2.19 -18.93
N GLY A 138 8.50 -2.44 -19.25
CA GLY A 138 9.14 -1.83 -20.41
C GLY A 138 9.71 -0.43 -20.15
N TYR A 139 9.63 0.09 -18.94
CA TYR A 139 10.26 1.35 -18.59
C TYR A 139 11.80 1.24 -18.64
N THR A 140 12.44 2.16 -19.36
CA THR A 140 13.90 2.24 -19.51
C THR A 140 14.42 3.67 -19.36
N GLY A 141 13.56 4.57 -18.84
CA GLY A 141 13.87 5.97 -18.64
C GLY A 141 14.73 6.25 -17.41
N ASP A 142 14.98 7.54 -17.18
CA ASP A 142 15.69 8.02 -16.00
C ASP A 142 14.81 7.96 -14.75
N LEU A 143 15.44 7.81 -13.58
CA LEU A 143 14.72 7.80 -12.30
C LEU A 143 13.82 9.02 -12.11
N SER A 144 14.25 10.18 -12.64
CA SER A 144 13.49 11.44 -12.57
C SER A 144 12.12 11.40 -13.28
N GLU A 145 11.95 10.47 -14.23
CA GLU A 145 10.73 10.33 -15.02
C GLU A 145 9.88 9.11 -14.58
N LYS A 146 10.38 8.35 -13.60
CA LYS A 146 9.70 7.17 -13.09
C LYS A 146 8.34 7.50 -12.50
N THR A 147 7.32 6.70 -12.79
CA THR A 147 6.00 6.82 -12.21
C THR A 147 6.06 6.77 -10.68
N GLY A 148 5.51 7.80 -10.02
CA GLY A 148 5.42 7.90 -8.57
C GLY A 148 6.71 8.35 -7.87
N VAL A 149 7.77 8.72 -8.62
CA VAL A 149 9.00 9.26 -8.04
C VAL A 149 8.71 10.56 -7.27
N GLN A 150 9.40 10.74 -6.15
CA GLN A 150 9.41 11.99 -5.39
C GLN A 150 10.62 12.81 -5.82
N LYS A 151 10.47 14.14 -5.85
CA LYS A 151 11.51 15.10 -6.21
C LYS A 151 11.71 16.07 -5.07
N LEU A 152 12.95 16.31 -4.68
CA LEU A 152 13.35 17.34 -3.73
C LEU A 152 14.40 18.26 -4.35
N GLU A 153 14.15 19.54 -4.29
CA GLU A 153 15.18 20.56 -4.57
C GLU A 153 16.24 20.56 -3.46
N LYS A 154 17.43 21.08 -3.76
CA LYS A 154 18.52 21.26 -2.80
C LYS A 154 18.04 21.90 -1.49
N GLY A 155 18.37 21.28 -0.36
CA GLY A 155 18.05 21.75 0.99
C GLY A 155 16.56 21.68 1.35
N LYS A 156 15.73 20.99 0.56
CA LYS A 156 14.32 20.75 0.89
C LYS A 156 14.15 19.41 1.60
N CYS A 157 13.07 19.33 2.37
CA CYS A 157 12.66 18.13 3.07
C CYS A 157 11.33 17.61 2.53
N PHE A 158 11.18 16.29 2.54
CA PHE A 158 9.92 15.59 2.38
C PHE A 158 9.54 14.99 3.73
N GLU A 159 8.31 15.19 4.14
CA GLU A 159 7.75 14.62 5.37
C GLU A 159 6.46 13.86 5.05
N ALA A 160 6.33 12.68 5.60
CA ALA A 160 5.11 11.90 5.56
C ALA A 160 5.00 11.03 6.80
N SER A 161 3.79 10.65 7.17
CA SER A 161 3.54 9.74 8.28
C SER A 161 2.31 8.89 8.03
N TYR A 162 2.27 7.73 8.67
CA TYR A 162 1.09 6.89 8.74
C TYR A 162 0.94 6.32 10.15
N ASP A 163 -0.28 5.95 10.51
CA ASP A 163 -0.60 5.37 11.80
C ASP A 163 -0.95 3.90 11.67
N ILE A 164 -0.49 3.10 12.61
CA ILE A 164 -0.92 1.73 12.85
C ILE A 164 -1.80 1.75 14.10
N VAL A 165 -3.09 1.54 13.93
CA VAL A 165 -4.07 1.48 15.02
C VAL A 165 -4.29 0.01 15.39
N ILE A 166 -4.09 -0.32 16.66
CA ILE A 166 -4.26 -1.67 17.21
C ILE A 166 -5.63 -1.73 17.88
N GLY A 167 -6.48 -2.63 17.40
CA GLY A 167 -7.84 -2.85 17.89
C GLY A 167 -7.95 -3.82 19.06
#